data_be2e94f5b3e8d6517e861411e2431d07
#
_entry.id   be2e94f5b3e8d6517e861411e2431d07
#
_cell.length_a   1.000
_cell.length_b   1.000
_cell.length_c   1.000
_cell.angle_alpha   90.00
_cell.angle_beta   90.00
_cell.angle_gamma   90.00
#
_symmetry.space_group_name_H-M   'P 1'
#
loop_
_entity.id
_entity.type
_entity.pdbx_description
1 polymer ?
#
loop_
_entity_poly.entity_id
_entity_poly.type
_entity_poly.pdbx_seq_one_letter_code
_entity_poly.pdbx_strand_id
1 'polypeptide(L)'
;MTCKKAIKNAVIFTAILLIVGINSTPLISKAGNSFGVAFSVDGETTFTDTQSKSTSSSVQMLCTDKDIDGSYYYGKVYAHENGEYYDVSHGYEYYFDVNETHNMLNWVNEEGYTRAAVRCEAYSVDDYHGAWFGGYWYPDI
;
A
#
# COMPACT_ATOMS: atom_id res chain seq x y z
N MET A 1 37.69 7.92 78.38
CA MET A 1 37.70 6.93 77.29
C MET A 1 36.46 7.15 76.44
N THR A 2 36.59 7.80 75.32
CA THR A 2 35.47 8.14 74.46
C THR A 2 35.57 7.32 73.13
N CYS A 3 34.64 6.40 72.97
CA CYS A 3 34.58 5.55 71.84
C CYS A 3 33.87 6.34 70.72
N LYS A 4 34.60 6.74 69.65
CA LYS A 4 34.03 7.37 68.47
C LYS A 4 33.45 6.29 67.58
N LYS A 5 32.15 6.21 67.51
CA LYS A 5 31.43 5.42 66.43
C LYS A 5 31.56 6.11 65.11
N ALA A 6 32.25 5.49 64.21
CA ALA A 6 32.25 5.90 62.81
C ALA A 6 30.94 5.50 62.16
N ILE A 7 30.18 6.49 61.73
CA ILE A 7 28.98 6.29 60.87
C ILE A 7 29.48 6.12 59.47
N LYS A 8 29.37 4.92 58.93
CA LYS A 8 29.57 4.65 57.50
C LYS A 8 28.32 5.11 56.70
N ASN A 9 28.46 6.19 56.02
CA ASN A 9 27.46 6.61 55.05
C ASN A 9 27.44 5.62 53.87
N ALA A 10 26.47 4.75 53.86
CA ALA A 10 26.16 3.95 52.69
C ALA A 10 25.41 4.83 51.69
N VAL A 11 26.10 5.24 50.63
CA VAL A 11 25.47 5.90 49.48
C VAL A 11 24.78 4.81 48.70
N ILE A 12 23.45 4.75 48.80
CA ILE A 12 22.62 3.89 47.95
C ILE A 12 22.51 4.59 46.60
N PHE A 13 23.26 4.12 45.61
CA PHE A 13 23.04 4.46 44.22
C PHE A 13 21.79 3.73 43.74
N THR A 14 20.67 4.42 43.74
CA THR A 14 19.46 3.95 43.06
C THR A 14 19.67 4.14 41.56
N ALA A 15 20.06 3.09 40.87
CA ALA A 15 20.09 3.07 39.44
C ALA A 15 18.64 3.09 38.95
N ILE A 16 18.18 4.26 38.48
CA ILE A 16 16.91 4.38 37.76
C ILE A 16 17.14 3.79 36.36
N LEU A 17 16.72 2.54 36.19
CA LEU A 17 16.68 1.90 34.90
C LEU A 17 15.54 2.53 34.10
N LEU A 18 15.85 3.54 33.29
CA LEU A 18 14.95 4.08 32.30
C LEU A 18 14.73 2.99 31.21
N ILE A 19 13.69 2.19 31.40
CA ILE A 19 13.19 1.32 30.31
C ILE A 19 12.52 2.27 29.33
N VAL A 20 13.29 2.71 28.35
CA VAL A 20 12.72 3.29 27.13
C VAL A 20 11.97 2.13 26.45
N GLY A 21 10.67 2.07 26.68
CA GLY A 21 9.80 1.18 25.95
C GLY A 21 9.87 1.56 24.48
N ILE A 22 10.69 0.86 23.74
CA ILE A 22 10.64 0.88 22.29
C ILE A 22 9.32 0.19 21.95
N ASN A 23 8.26 0.99 21.78
CA ASN A 23 7.06 0.53 21.11
C ASN A 23 7.45 0.26 19.65
N SER A 24 8.11 -0.87 19.43
CA SER A 24 8.17 -1.46 18.10
C SER A 24 6.75 -1.90 17.80
N THR A 25 5.96 -1.00 17.20
CA THR A 25 4.79 -1.43 16.47
C THR A 25 5.29 -2.53 15.53
N PRO A 26 4.72 -3.75 15.59
CA PRO A 26 5.10 -4.76 14.61
C PRO A 26 4.86 -4.12 13.24
N LEU A 27 5.92 -3.97 12.45
CA LEU A 27 5.81 -3.80 11.02
C LEU A 27 5.08 -5.07 10.55
N ILE A 28 3.75 -5.01 10.51
CA ILE A 28 2.98 -5.99 9.80
C ILE A 28 3.44 -5.81 8.37
N SER A 29 4.35 -6.67 7.93
CA SER A 29 4.65 -6.85 6.53
C SER A 29 3.34 -7.27 5.89
N LYS A 30 2.54 -6.30 5.45
CA LYS A 30 1.37 -6.57 4.63
C LYS A 30 1.91 -7.23 3.38
N ALA A 31 1.63 -8.52 3.23
CA ALA A 31 1.96 -9.21 2.00
C ALA A 31 1.21 -8.48 0.88
N GLY A 32 1.96 -7.91 -0.06
CA GLY A 32 1.37 -7.29 -1.25
C GLY A 32 0.59 -8.34 -2.03
N ASN A 33 -0.57 -7.96 -2.52
CA ASN A 33 -1.32 -8.82 -3.42
C ASN A 33 -0.72 -8.68 -4.81
N SER A 34 -0.27 -9.78 -5.39
CA SER A 34 0.15 -9.78 -6.80
C SER A 34 -1.06 -9.49 -7.69
N PHE A 35 -0.84 -8.76 -8.76
CA PHE A 35 -1.82 -8.58 -9.82
C PHE A 35 -1.21 -8.93 -11.18
N GLY A 36 -2.06 -9.31 -12.11
CA GLY A 36 -1.76 -9.41 -13.52
C GLY A 36 -2.97 -8.92 -14.30
N VAL A 37 -2.77 -7.99 -15.22
CA VAL A 37 -3.82 -7.43 -16.07
C VAL A 37 -3.41 -7.54 -17.53
N ALA A 38 -4.34 -7.94 -18.39
CA ALA A 38 -4.11 -8.11 -19.82
C ALA A 38 -5.11 -7.25 -20.62
N PHE A 39 -4.65 -6.76 -21.74
CA PHE A 39 -5.38 -5.87 -22.64
C PHE A 39 -5.18 -6.34 -24.07
N SER A 40 -6.25 -6.28 -24.86
CA SER A 40 -6.22 -6.67 -26.26
C SER A 40 -6.06 -5.49 -27.22
N VAL A 41 -6.50 -4.31 -26.80
CA VAL A 41 -6.49 -3.07 -27.61
C VAL A 41 -6.26 -1.83 -26.73
N ASP A 42 -5.87 -0.74 -27.39
CA ASP A 42 -5.75 0.58 -26.76
C ASP A 42 -7.07 1.03 -26.13
N GLY A 43 -6.98 1.62 -24.94
CA GLY A 43 -8.12 2.13 -24.19
C GLY A 43 -8.98 1.05 -23.53
N GLU A 44 -8.61 -0.22 -23.66
CA GLU A 44 -9.28 -1.29 -22.92
C GLU A 44 -9.08 -1.14 -21.43
N THR A 45 -10.12 -1.47 -20.66
CA THR A 45 -10.09 -1.35 -19.20
C THR A 45 -10.34 -2.68 -18.52
N THR A 46 -9.61 -2.92 -17.45
CA THR A 46 -9.80 -4.09 -16.59
C THR A 46 -9.59 -3.72 -15.13
N PHE A 47 -9.96 -4.60 -14.21
CA PHE A 47 -9.78 -4.41 -12.77
C PHE A 47 -8.84 -5.45 -12.20
N THR A 48 -8.08 -5.05 -11.18
CA THR A 48 -7.41 -6.02 -10.31
C THR A 48 -8.44 -6.82 -9.52
N ASP A 49 -8.02 -7.91 -8.91
CA ASP A 49 -8.83 -8.58 -7.89
C ASP A 49 -9.18 -7.60 -6.77
N THR A 50 -10.40 -7.74 -6.21
CA THR A 50 -10.85 -6.91 -5.10
C THR A 50 -10.21 -7.32 -3.78
N GLN A 51 -9.77 -6.34 -2.98
CA GLN A 51 -9.18 -6.56 -1.66
C GLN A 51 -9.92 -5.78 -0.59
N SER A 52 -9.87 -6.29 0.64
CA SER A 52 -10.39 -5.55 1.80
C SER A 52 -9.56 -4.30 2.04
N LYS A 53 -10.24 -3.18 2.28
CA LYS A 53 -9.64 -1.90 2.66
C LYS A 53 -10.22 -1.44 3.98
N SER A 54 -9.37 -1.35 4.99
CA SER A 54 -9.77 -1.15 6.39
C SER A 54 -9.44 0.23 6.94
N THR A 55 -8.65 1.01 6.20
CA THR A 55 -8.22 2.36 6.60
C THR A 55 -8.45 3.37 5.48
N SER A 56 -8.51 4.66 5.83
CA SER A 56 -8.54 5.77 4.86
C SER A 56 -7.17 6.12 4.26
N SER A 57 -6.18 5.25 4.42
CA SER A 57 -4.86 5.42 3.80
C SER A 57 -4.91 5.28 2.27
N SER A 58 -3.85 5.73 1.60
CA SER A 58 -3.69 5.50 0.16
C SER A 58 -3.64 4.00 -0.18
N VAL A 59 -3.99 3.68 -1.41
CA VAL A 59 -3.64 2.41 -2.05
C VAL A 59 -2.24 2.56 -2.64
N GLN A 60 -1.33 1.62 -2.38
CA GLN A 60 -0.05 1.60 -3.08
C GLN A 60 -0.07 0.56 -4.18
N MET A 61 0.46 0.91 -5.35
CA MET A 61 0.61 -0.01 -6.48
C MET A 61 1.99 0.15 -7.10
N LEU A 62 2.61 -0.98 -7.43
CA LEU A 62 3.92 -1.10 -8.07
C LEU A 62 3.79 -2.00 -9.29
N CYS A 63 4.13 -1.49 -10.48
CA CYS A 63 4.29 -2.28 -11.69
C CYS A 63 5.73 -2.83 -11.75
N THR A 64 5.89 -4.16 -11.78
CA THR A 64 7.20 -4.81 -11.80
C THR A 64 7.54 -5.41 -13.15
N ASP A 65 6.56 -5.68 -14.00
CA ASP A 65 6.74 -6.41 -15.23
C ASP A 65 5.71 -6.04 -16.30
N LYS A 66 6.10 -6.17 -17.56
CA LYS A 66 5.24 -6.07 -18.75
C LYS A 66 5.84 -6.88 -19.89
N ASP A 67 5.02 -7.29 -20.84
CA ASP A 67 5.47 -8.11 -21.98
C ASP A 67 5.74 -7.31 -23.27
N ILE A 68 5.19 -6.09 -23.41
CA ILE A 68 5.33 -5.25 -24.60
C ILE A 68 6.04 -3.94 -24.27
N ASP A 69 7.18 -3.69 -24.94
CA ASP A 69 7.89 -2.42 -24.82
C ASP A 69 7.04 -1.26 -25.38
N GLY A 70 7.08 -0.12 -24.69
CA GLY A 70 6.36 1.08 -25.06
C GLY A 70 4.90 1.12 -24.59
N SER A 71 4.30 -0.01 -24.21
CA SER A 71 2.99 -0.02 -23.57
C SER A 71 3.04 0.51 -22.12
N TYR A 72 1.95 1.12 -21.68
CA TYR A 72 1.77 1.65 -20.32
C TYR A 72 0.28 1.62 -19.96
N TYR A 73 -0.03 1.85 -18.69
CA TYR A 73 -1.43 1.99 -18.26
C TYR A 73 -1.61 3.11 -17.23
N TYR A 74 -2.85 3.59 -17.13
CA TYR A 74 -3.29 4.43 -16.03
C TYR A 74 -4.13 3.63 -15.05
N GLY A 75 -3.89 3.84 -13.75
CA GLY A 75 -4.61 3.22 -12.65
C GLY A 75 -5.45 4.22 -11.87
N LYS A 76 -6.68 3.82 -11.51
CA LYS A 76 -7.59 4.56 -10.62
C LYS A 76 -8.12 3.62 -9.55
N VAL A 77 -8.29 4.13 -8.34
CA VAL A 77 -8.92 3.34 -7.26
C VAL A 77 -10.43 3.38 -7.38
N TYR A 78 -11.02 2.21 -7.33
CA TYR A 78 -12.47 1.98 -7.29
C TYR A 78 -12.85 1.25 -6.01
N ALA A 79 -14.02 1.54 -5.46
CA ALA A 79 -14.67 0.69 -4.48
C ALA A 79 -15.39 -0.46 -5.19
N HIS A 80 -15.58 -1.57 -4.47
CA HIS A 80 -16.35 -2.71 -4.96
C HIS A 80 -17.37 -3.13 -3.90
N GLU A 81 -18.64 -3.17 -4.28
CA GLU A 81 -19.73 -3.60 -3.41
C GLU A 81 -20.84 -4.28 -4.24
N ASN A 82 -21.35 -5.40 -3.75
CA ASN A 82 -22.47 -6.15 -4.37
C ASN A 82 -22.26 -6.52 -5.86
N GLY A 83 -20.99 -6.71 -6.27
CA GLY A 83 -20.64 -7.04 -7.65
C GLY A 83 -20.45 -5.82 -8.57
N GLU A 84 -20.61 -4.62 -8.05
CA GLU A 84 -20.49 -3.36 -8.79
C GLU A 84 -19.22 -2.60 -8.38
N TYR A 85 -18.68 -1.81 -9.34
CA TYR A 85 -17.52 -0.95 -9.13
C TYR A 85 -17.94 0.52 -9.13
N TYR A 86 -17.44 1.29 -8.16
CA TYR A 86 -17.73 2.71 -7.97
C TYR A 86 -16.44 3.53 -8.00
N ASP A 87 -16.39 4.57 -8.84
CA ASP A 87 -15.23 5.45 -8.91
C ASP A 87 -15.13 6.30 -7.62
N VAL A 88 -14.15 6.00 -6.81
CA VAL A 88 -13.83 6.72 -5.57
C VAL A 88 -12.46 7.39 -5.65
N SER A 89 -11.95 7.60 -6.86
CA SER A 89 -10.68 8.26 -7.12
C SER A 89 -10.78 9.79 -7.12
N HIS A 90 -12.00 10.36 -7.21
CA HIS A 90 -12.26 11.78 -7.43
C HIS A 90 -11.45 12.37 -8.60
N GLY A 91 -11.24 11.56 -9.64
CA GLY A 91 -10.51 11.95 -10.84
C GLY A 91 -8.99 11.81 -10.76
N TYR A 92 -8.45 11.37 -9.64
CA TYR A 92 -7.02 11.04 -9.57
C TYR A 92 -6.74 9.76 -10.33
N GLU A 93 -5.81 9.84 -11.28
CA GLU A 93 -5.28 8.69 -12.01
C GLU A 93 -3.76 8.75 -12.05
N TYR A 94 -3.12 7.60 -12.15
CA TYR A 94 -1.69 7.44 -12.01
C TYR A 94 -1.13 6.65 -13.18
N TYR A 95 -0.06 7.18 -13.77
CA TYR A 95 0.68 6.52 -14.85
C TYR A 95 1.52 5.36 -14.30
N PHE A 96 1.51 4.24 -15.00
CA PHE A 96 2.34 3.09 -14.67
C PHE A 96 3.08 2.57 -15.90
N ASP A 97 4.37 2.44 -15.73
CA ASP A 97 5.30 1.64 -16.51
C ASP A 97 6.12 0.76 -15.55
N VAL A 98 6.98 -0.10 -16.05
CA VAL A 98 7.86 -0.94 -15.20
C VAL A 98 8.69 -0.10 -14.25
N ASN A 99 8.70 -0.49 -12.97
CA ASN A 99 9.32 0.18 -11.83
C ASN A 99 8.60 1.46 -11.33
N GLU A 100 7.45 1.82 -11.90
CA GLU A 100 6.64 2.89 -11.33
C GLU A 100 5.91 2.42 -10.07
N THR A 101 5.95 3.27 -9.04
CA THR A 101 5.27 3.04 -7.77
C THR A 101 4.50 4.29 -7.37
N HIS A 102 3.21 4.14 -7.07
CA HIS A 102 2.37 5.25 -6.65
C HIS A 102 1.58 4.94 -5.39
N ASN A 103 1.45 5.95 -4.52
CA ASN A 103 0.50 5.97 -3.43
C ASN A 103 -0.76 6.70 -3.95
N MET A 104 -1.78 5.93 -4.29
CA MET A 104 -2.96 6.38 -5.00
C MET A 104 -4.01 6.88 -4.00
N LEU A 105 -4.38 8.16 -4.12
CA LEU A 105 -5.47 8.75 -3.33
C LEU A 105 -6.80 8.05 -3.64
N ASN A 106 -7.61 7.88 -2.63
CA ASN A 106 -8.92 7.26 -2.73
C ASN A 106 -9.81 7.62 -1.55
N TRP A 107 -11.10 7.45 -1.71
CA TRP A 107 -12.14 7.73 -0.71
C TRP A 107 -13.00 6.50 -0.38
N VAL A 108 -12.45 5.30 -0.53
CA VAL A 108 -13.17 4.03 -0.28
C VAL A 108 -13.88 4.02 1.08
N ASN A 109 -13.13 4.27 2.17
CA ASN A 109 -13.70 4.23 3.51
C ASN A 109 -14.54 5.47 3.85
N GLU A 110 -14.15 6.65 3.36
CA GLU A 110 -14.88 7.90 3.58
C GLU A 110 -16.27 7.85 2.93
N GLU A 111 -16.42 7.14 1.83
CA GLU A 111 -17.71 6.91 1.15
C GLU A 111 -18.45 5.66 1.66
N GLY A 112 -17.93 5.00 2.70
CA GLY A 112 -18.60 3.90 3.40
C GLY A 112 -18.33 2.51 2.82
N TYR A 113 -17.42 2.38 1.85
CA TYR A 113 -17.04 1.08 1.29
C TYR A 113 -15.92 0.41 2.11
N THR A 114 -15.78 -0.90 1.97
CA THR A 114 -14.79 -1.71 2.68
C THR A 114 -13.91 -2.57 1.77
N ARG A 115 -14.11 -2.46 0.46
CA ARG A 115 -13.34 -3.19 -0.54
C ARG A 115 -12.89 -2.25 -1.66
N ALA A 116 -11.65 -2.44 -2.11
CA ALA A 116 -11.05 -1.69 -3.20
C ALA A 116 -10.63 -2.61 -4.34
N ALA A 117 -10.53 -2.04 -5.54
CA ALA A 117 -9.85 -2.57 -6.68
C ALA A 117 -9.14 -1.41 -7.42
N VAL A 118 -8.22 -1.73 -8.31
CA VAL A 118 -7.64 -0.73 -9.21
C VAL A 118 -8.18 -0.99 -10.62
N ARG A 119 -8.84 0.01 -11.20
CA ARG A 119 -9.18 0.03 -12.63
C ARG A 119 -7.94 0.43 -13.41
N CYS A 120 -7.53 -0.42 -14.32
CA CYS A 120 -6.39 -0.18 -15.21
C CYS A 120 -6.90 0.06 -16.62
N GLU A 121 -6.36 1.05 -17.33
CA GLU A 121 -6.67 1.38 -18.73
C GLU A 121 -5.36 1.49 -19.50
N ALA A 122 -5.14 0.61 -20.48
CA ALA A 122 -3.87 0.50 -21.18
C ALA A 122 -3.82 1.33 -22.46
N TYR A 123 -2.60 1.75 -22.81
CA TYR A 123 -2.27 2.54 -23.98
C TYR A 123 -1.00 2.02 -24.66
N SER A 124 -0.87 2.31 -25.94
CA SER A 124 0.19 1.80 -26.79
C SER A 124 0.24 0.27 -26.80
N VAL A 125 -0.95 -0.34 -26.80
CA VAL A 125 -1.13 -1.79 -26.88
C VAL A 125 -0.93 -2.22 -28.33
N ASP A 126 -0.20 -3.31 -28.54
CA ASP A 126 -0.09 -3.93 -29.85
C ASP A 126 -1.40 -4.66 -30.23
N ASP A 127 -2.09 -4.23 -31.28
CA ASP A 127 -3.36 -4.79 -31.71
C ASP A 127 -3.29 -6.28 -32.09
N TYR A 128 -2.09 -6.83 -32.32
CA TYR A 128 -1.90 -8.24 -32.68
C TYR A 128 -1.53 -9.12 -31.47
N HIS A 129 -0.87 -8.56 -30.47
CA HIS A 129 -0.34 -9.32 -29.35
C HIS A 129 -0.98 -8.93 -28.01
N GLY A 130 -1.67 -7.79 -27.98
CA GLY A 130 -2.17 -7.22 -26.74
C GLY A 130 -1.03 -6.61 -25.89
N ALA A 131 -1.28 -6.42 -24.61
CA ALA A 131 -0.27 -6.07 -23.61
C ALA A 131 -0.63 -6.71 -22.26
N TRP A 132 0.37 -7.10 -21.52
CA TRP A 132 0.22 -7.61 -20.16
C TRP A 132 1.10 -6.82 -19.18
N PHE A 133 0.57 -6.56 -17.98
CA PHE A 133 1.29 -5.92 -16.89
C PHE A 133 1.09 -6.70 -15.60
N GLY A 134 2.15 -6.77 -14.78
CA GLY A 134 2.13 -7.42 -13.50
C GLY A 134 2.84 -6.64 -12.41
N GLY A 135 2.54 -6.98 -11.17
CA GLY A 135 3.16 -6.34 -10.03
C GLY A 135 2.48 -6.66 -8.72
N TYR A 136 2.53 -5.71 -7.80
CA TYR A 136 1.96 -5.83 -6.48
C TYR A 136 1.14 -4.59 -6.13
N TRP A 137 0.08 -4.78 -5.35
CA TRP A 137 -0.66 -3.67 -4.80
C TRP A 137 -1.12 -3.93 -3.36
N TYR A 138 -1.28 -2.86 -2.63
CA TYR A 138 -1.58 -2.85 -1.19
C TYR A 138 -2.78 -1.94 -0.98
N PRO A 139 -3.92 -2.44 -0.51
CA PRO A 139 -5.11 -1.61 -0.29
C PRO A 139 -4.93 -0.60 0.83
N ASP A 140 -4.11 -0.93 1.82
CA ASP A 140 -3.82 -0.10 3.00
C ASP A 140 -2.31 0.02 3.21
N ILE A 141 -1.77 1.22 3.37
CA ILE A 141 -0.35 1.51 3.66
C ILE A 141 -0.20 2.36 4.92
#